data_80410177999b77a52e127bbf00d65bec
#
_entry.id   80410177999b77a52e127bbf00d65bec
#
_cell.length_a   1.000
_cell.length_b   1.000
_cell.length_c   1.000
_cell.angle_alpha   90.00
_cell.angle_beta   90.00
_cell.angle_gamma   90.00
#
_symmetry.space_group_name_H-M   'P 1'
#
loop_
_entity.id
_entity.type
_entity.pdbx_description
1 polymer ?
#
loop_
_entity_poly.entity_id
_entity_poly.type
_entity_poly.pdbx_seq_one_letter_code
_entity_poly.pdbx_strand_id
1 'polypeptide(L)'
;GISKPAGLKSPCGEVKIVNPLFVGIDVSSRSNVAYLMKPDGSKHSSFSVQNNLGGAKMLSERIVSALSSMRLSDVVIGLEATSIYGNNLVYALREDGSLSRFQRKIHVLNPKQVKKFKEAYPDLPKNDFVDAFVIADHLRFGRIAKEVYMDDYRYQALRTLTRARFDVIQNLTREKQRFANYLFLKCSGIAQEKDIQNTSATTIALMEHFETVDDLANTDLDELTDFIAQAGRGRFVDPDATARAVRAAAKGSYRLPKTVNDTVNQAMSVSIASMRALKEQVKVLDKAIEQQFEIIPNTLTSIPGIGKVYSAGIIAEIGDIHRFDSQASVAKFAGLVWTQHQSGEFEAEHSRMIKSGNRYLRYYLLEAANSVRRCDSEFRRYYDLKFKEVNKYQHKRALALTARKLVRLVFRLLKDNRLYIPSEG
;
A
#
# COMPACT_ATOMS: atom_id res chain seq x y z
N GLY A 1 -33.91 0.76 -38.31
CA GLY A 1 -33.41 1.92 -37.59
C GLY A 1 -33.31 1.61 -36.13
N ILE A 2 -32.09 1.28 -35.64
CA ILE A 2 -31.80 1.12 -34.21
C ILE A 2 -30.90 2.29 -33.84
N SER A 3 -31.47 3.21 -33.03
CA SER A 3 -30.78 4.39 -32.52
C SER A 3 -29.63 3.96 -31.57
N LYS A 4 -28.43 4.46 -31.83
CA LYS A 4 -27.29 4.39 -30.91
C LYS A 4 -27.58 5.17 -29.64
N PRO A 5 -27.26 4.65 -28.43
CA PRO A 5 -27.33 5.44 -27.22
C PRO A 5 -26.29 6.54 -27.23
N ALA A 6 -26.73 7.74 -26.83
CA ALA A 6 -25.91 8.94 -26.75
C ALA A 6 -24.69 8.71 -25.82
N GLY A 7 -23.50 8.93 -26.35
CA GLY A 7 -22.26 8.88 -25.62
C GLY A 7 -22.25 9.92 -24.51
N LEU A 8 -22.00 9.50 -23.30
CA LEU A 8 -21.63 10.35 -22.17
C LEU A 8 -20.35 11.10 -22.55
N LYS A 9 -20.48 12.37 -22.88
CA LYS A 9 -19.36 13.29 -22.97
C LYS A 9 -18.77 13.45 -21.58
N SER A 10 -17.50 13.10 -21.41
CA SER A 10 -16.72 13.46 -20.23
C SER A 10 -16.70 15.00 -20.10
N PRO A 11 -17.11 15.56 -18.95
CA PRO A 11 -17.00 16.99 -18.71
C PRO A 11 -15.62 17.26 -18.09
N CYS A 12 -14.61 17.37 -18.88
CA CYS A 12 -13.33 17.94 -18.44
C CYS A 12 -12.82 18.90 -19.48
N GLY A 13 -13.52 20.03 -19.63
CA GLY A 13 -12.91 21.27 -20.06
C GLY A 13 -12.05 21.77 -18.92
N GLU A 14 -10.74 21.89 -19.11
CA GLU A 14 -9.86 22.55 -18.15
C GLU A 14 -10.36 23.97 -17.91
N VAL A 15 -10.96 24.20 -16.74
CA VAL A 15 -11.37 25.54 -16.32
C VAL A 15 -10.07 26.32 -16.05
N LYS A 16 -9.78 27.32 -16.88
CA LYS A 16 -8.66 28.23 -16.64
C LYS A 16 -8.96 29.06 -15.41
N ILE A 17 -8.24 28.80 -14.33
CA ILE A 17 -8.22 29.67 -13.16
C ILE A 17 -7.34 30.88 -13.46
N VAL A 18 -7.90 32.07 -13.28
CA VAL A 18 -7.22 33.34 -13.56
C VAL A 18 -7.20 34.17 -12.26
N ASN A 19 -6.00 34.56 -11.81
CA ASN A 19 -5.81 35.37 -10.59
C ASN A 19 -6.46 34.81 -9.33
N PRO A 20 -6.19 33.57 -8.92
CA PRO A 20 -6.83 32.99 -7.76
C PRO A 20 -6.29 33.54 -6.44
N LEU A 21 -7.11 33.45 -5.39
CA LEU A 21 -6.62 33.46 -4.01
C LEU A 21 -5.86 32.15 -3.75
N PHE A 22 -4.65 32.23 -3.23
CA PHE A 22 -3.88 31.07 -2.82
C PHE A 22 -4.00 30.85 -1.31
N VAL A 23 -4.37 29.67 -0.88
CA VAL A 23 -4.53 29.29 0.52
C VAL A 23 -3.62 28.13 0.84
N GLY A 24 -2.57 28.40 1.59
CA GLY A 24 -1.71 27.35 2.15
C GLY A 24 -2.14 26.98 3.55
N ILE A 25 -2.22 25.69 3.82
CA ILE A 25 -2.67 25.18 5.12
C ILE A 25 -1.62 24.19 5.65
N ASP A 26 -1.03 24.53 6.79
CA ASP A 26 -0.26 23.59 7.59
C ASP A 26 -1.17 22.87 8.57
N VAL A 27 -1.18 21.54 8.54
CA VAL A 27 -2.14 20.69 9.24
C VAL A 27 -1.46 19.93 10.37
N SER A 28 -1.99 20.08 11.57
CA SER A 28 -1.63 19.28 12.75
C SER A 28 -2.82 18.48 13.28
N SER A 29 -2.58 17.65 14.27
CA SER A 29 -3.64 16.86 14.91
C SER A 29 -4.70 17.71 15.62
N ARG A 30 -4.34 18.91 16.10
CA ARG A 30 -5.21 19.78 16.91
C ARG A 30 -5.62 21.07 16.23
N SER A 31 -4.79 21.57 15.33
CA SER A 31 -5.00 22.86 14.68
C SER A 31 -4.54 22.85 13.23
N ASN A 32 -5.14 23.74 12.46
CA ASN A 32 -4.75 24.04 11.08
C ASN A 32 -4.36 25.51 11.01
N VAL A 33 -3.17 25.80 10.52
CA VAL A 33 -2.70 27.16 10.27
C VAL A 33 -2.88 27.50 8.81
N ALA A 34 -3.63 28.56 8.52
CA ALA A 34 -3.90 28.99 7.16
C ALA A 34 -3.18 30.30 6.84
N TYR A 35 -2.64 30.39 5.66
CA TYR A 35 -2.07 31.60 5.07
C TYR A 35 -2.78 31.90 3.75
N LEU A 36 -3.44 33.06 3.69
CA LEU A 36 -4.14 33.55 2.51
C LEU A 36 -3.23 34.54 1.78
N MET A 37 -2.91 34.20 0.55
CA MET A 37 -2.02 34.96 -0.31
C MET A 37 -2.78 35.50 -1.52
N LYS A 38 -2.63 36.79 -1.79
CA LYS A 38 -3.23 37.42 -2.97
C LYS A 38 -2.56 36.94 -4.28
N PRO A 39 -3.18 37.16 -5.44
CA PRO A 39 -2.59 36.78 -6.72
C PRO A 39 -1.20 37.40 -6.99
N ASP A 40 -0.93 38.59 -6.46
CA ASP A 40 0.35 39.26 -6.56
C ASP A 40 1.46 38.71 -5.63
N GLY A 41 1.11 37.76 -4.77
CA GLY A 41 2.01 37.15 -3.80
C GLY A 41 2.04 37.88 -2.45
N SER A 42 1.36 39.01 -2.29
CA SER A 42 1.28 39.70 -1.00
C SER A 42 0.34 38.97 -0.03
N LYS A 43 0.62 39.15 1.27
CA LYS A 43 -0.21 38.58 2.32
C LYS A 43 -1.58 39.25 2.35
N HIS A 44 -2.66 38.45 2.38
CA HIS A 44 -3.98 38.92 2.76
C HIS A 44 -4.18 38.77 4.27
N SER A 45 -4.08 37.54 4.79
CA SER A 45 -4.23 37.25 6.20
C SER A 45 -3.59 35.90 6.55
N SER A 46 -3.36 35.67 7.84
CA SER A 46 -3.00 34.34 8.35
C SER A 46 -3.64 34.13 9.72
N PHE A 47 -4.07 32.91 10.01
CA PHE A 47 -4.76 32.58 11.24
C PHE A 47 -4.68 31.07 11.52
N SER A 48 -4.99 30.70 12.75
CA SER A 48 -5.12 29.30 13.15
C SER A 48 -6.59 28.98 13.46
N VAL A 49 -7.02 27.77 13.13
CA VAL A 49 -8.33 27.22 13.48
C VAL A 49 -8.13 25.83 14.09
N GLN A 50 -9.07 25.36 14.88
CA GLN A 50 -9.04 23.99 15.38
C GLN A 50 -9.23 22.98 14.25
N ASN A 51 -8.58 21.82 14.35
CA ASN A 51 -8.77 20.74 13.37
C ASN A 51 -10.03 19.92 13.71
N ASN A 52 -11.18 20.54 13.52
CA ASN A 52 -12.53 19.97 13.72
C ASN A 52 -13.53 20.65 12.77
N LEU A 53 -14.80 20.23 12.84
CA LEU A 53 -15.84 20.75 11.97
C LEU A 53 -16.06 22.28 12.12
N GLY A 54 -16.00 22.79 13.37
CA GLY A 54 -16.13 24.23 13.63
C GLY A 54 -14.99 25.03 13.01
N GLY A 55 -13.76 24.53 13.15
CA GLY A 55 -12.58 25.13 12.55
C GLY A 55 -12.60 25.09 11.02
N ALA A 56 -13.07 23.99 10.42
CA ALA A 56 -13.24 23.89 8.99
C ALA A 56 -14.25 24.91 8.44
N LYS A 57 -15.41 25.10 9.13
CA LYS A 57 -16.39 26.13 8.77
C LYS A 57 -15.82 27.54 8.88
N MET A 58 -15.13 27.85 9.97
CA MET A 58 -14.47 29.14 10.15
C MET A 58 -13.43 29.41 9.06
N LEU A 59 -12.67 28.40 8.66
CA LEU A 59 -11.72 28.49 7.55
C LEU A 59 -12.43 28.80 6.23
N SER A 60 -13.50 28.08 5.90
CA SER A 60 -14.32 28.35 4.70
C SER A 60 -14.90 29.77 4.70
N GLU A 61 -15.48 30.22 5.81
CA GLU A 61 -16.03 31.57 5.96
C GLU A 61 -14.99 32.66 5.73
N ARG A 62 -13.78 32.48 6.28
CA ARG A 62 -12.68 33.44 6.07
C ARG A 62 -12.16 33.45 4.63
N ILE A 63 -12.10 32.28 3.96
CA ILE A 63 -11.76 32.20 2.54
C ILE A 63 -12.82 32.92 1.71
N VAL A 64 -14.11 32.66 1.96
CA VAL A 64 -15.23 33.33 1.26
C VAL A 64 -15.21 34.83 1.47
N SER A 65 -14.98 35.30 2.70
CA SER A 65 -14.84 36.73 3.01
C SER A 65 -13.69 37.38 2.24
N ALA A 66 -12.53 36.70 2.19
CA ALA A 66 -11.37 37.19 1.43
C ALA A 66 -11.67 37.27 -0.08
N LEU A 67 -12.26 36.22 -0.66
CA LEU A 67 -12.65 36.21 -2.07
C LEU A 67 -13.64 37.33 -2.41
N SER A 68 -14.64 37.51 -1.55
CA SER A 68 -15.68 38.56 -1.74
C SER A 68 -15.10 39.97 -1.63
N SER A 69 -14.23 40.22 -0.64
CA SER A 69 -13.61 41.54 -0.44
C SER A 69 -12.70 41.95 -1.58
N MET A 70 -12.04 40.98 -2.20
CA MET A 70 -11.15 41.21 -3.35
C MET A 70 -11.85 41.03 -4.70
N ARG A 71 -13.13 40.69 -4.73
CA ARG A 71 -13.90 40.38 -5.94
C ARG A 71 -13.26 39.31 -6.81
N LEU A 72 -12.70 38.28 -6.16
CA LEU A 72 -12.10 37.12 -6.83
C LEU A 72 -13.14 36.00 -6.99
N SER A 73 -13.07 35.26 -8.10
CA SER A 73 -13.92 34.11 -8.41
C SER A 73 -13.25 32.79 -8.15
N ASP A 74 -11.92 32.79 -8.02
CA ASP A 74 -11.10 31.59 -8.06
C ASP A 74 -10.26 31.44 -6.78
N VAL A 75 -10.15 30.21 -6.27
CA VAL A 75 -9.31 29.87 -5.13
C VAL A 75 -8.54 28.57 -5.36
N VAL A 76 -7.28 28.59 -5.00
CA VAL A 76 -6.41 27.39 -4.98
C VAL A 76 -5.99 27.14 -3.54
N ILE A 77 -6.40 26.00 -3.00
CA ILE A 77 -6.14 25.58 -1.62
C ILE A 77 -5.13 24.46 -1.64
N GLY A 78 -4.13 24.51 -0.82
CA GLY A 78 -3.14 23.45 -0.67
C GLY A 78 -2.83 23.13 0.77
N LEU A 79 -2.57 21.86 1.02
CA LEU A 79 -2.10 21.33 2.30
C LEU A 79 -1.07 20.23 2.07
N GLU A 80 -0.21 20.00 3.05
CA GLU A 80 0.82 18.97 2.95
C GLU A 80 0.27 17.59 3.37
N ALA A 81 0.57 16.55 2.59
CA ALA A 81 0.19 15.16 2.87
C ALA A 81 1.08 14.52 3.95
N THR A 82 1.24 15.15 5.12
CA THR A 82 2.10 14.66 6.20
C THR A 82 1.47 13.53 7.01
N SER A 83 0.13 13.43 7.02
CA SER A 83 -0.60 12.50 7.88
C SER A 83 -2.06 12.38 7.41
N ILE A 84 -2.82 11.51 8.10
CA ILE A 84 -4.27 11.38 7.94
C ILE A 84 -5.04 12.62 8.43
N TYR A 85 -4.41 13.51 9.19
CA TYR A 85 -5.07 14.65 9.85
C TYR A 85 -5.65 15.66 8.86
N GLY A 86 -5.13 15.74 7.64
CA GLY A 86 -5.65 16.60 6.58
C GLY A 86 -6.86 16.04 5.85
N ASN A 87 -7.13 14.74 5.93
CA ASN A 87 -8.17 14.10 5.11
C ASN A 87 -9.57 14.66 5.39
N ASN A 88 -9.94 14.78 6.68
CA ASN A 88 -11.24 15.30 7.06
C ASN A 88 -11.42 16.76 6.63
N LEU A 89 -10.37 17.56 6.73
CA LEU A 89 -10.39 18.96 6.28
C LEU A 89 -10.59 19.04 4.76
N VAL A 90 -9.92 18.18 3.98
CA VAL A 90 -10.11 18.12 2.53
C VAL A 90 -11.56 17.79 2.18
N TYR A 91 -12.15 16.80 2.84
CA TYR A 91 -13.58 16.47 2.63
C TYR A 91 -14.49 17.64 3.01
N ALA A 92 -14.27 18.27 4.16
CA ALA A 92 -15.05 19.41 4.60
C ALA A 92 -14.97 20.58 3.61
N LEU A 93 -13.77 20.93 3.14
CA LEU A 93 -13.59 22.00 2.14
C LEU A 93 -14.19 21.63 0.77
N ARG A 94 -14.18 20.35 0.40
CA ARG A 94 -14.76 19.88 -0.85
C ARG A 94 -16.29 19.95 -0.85
N GLU A 95 -16.91 19.59 0.26
CA GLU A 95 -18.37 19.53 0.41
C GLU A 95 -18.96 20.86 0.90
N ASP A 96 -18.14 21.87 1.20
CA ASP A 96 -18.61 23.15 1.72
C ASP A 96 -19.44 23.91 0.68
N GLY A 97 -20.71 24.13 1.02
CA GLY A 97 -21.67 24.81 0.15
C GLY A 97 -21.34 26.28 -0.08
N SER A 98 -20.69 26.97 0.86
CA SER A 98 -20.30 28.38 0.72
C SER A 98 -19.17 28.56 -0.29
N LEU A 99 -18.28 27.58 -0.39
CA LEU A 99 -17.19 27.55 -1.37
C LEU A 99 -17.66 27.06 -2.75
N SER A 100 -18.83 26.40 -2.84
CA SER A 100 -19.31 25.81 -4.10
C SER A 100 -19.57 26.82 -5.22
N ARG A 101 -19.83 28.07 -4.88
CA ARG A 101 -20.03 29.18 -5.83
C ARG A 101 -18.75 29.74 -6.43
N PHE A 102 -17.60 29.34 -5.93
CA PHE A 102 -16.29 29.75 -6.45
C PHE A 102 -15.65 28.61 -7.23
N GLN A 103 -14.84 28.97 -8.23
CA GLN A 103 -13.95 28.00 -8.88
C GLN A 103 -12.85 27.63 -7.90
N ARG A 104 -12.84 26.38 -7.45
CA ARG A 104 -11.90 25.92 -6.42
C ARG A 104 -11.08 24.74 -6.89
N LYS A 105 -9.80 24.77 -6.56
CA LYS A 105 -8.89 23.64 -6.68
C LYS A 105 -8.28 23.35 -5.31
N ILE A 106 -8.31 22.09 -4.90
CA ILE A 106 -7.73 21.66 -3.62
C ILE A 106 -6.57 20.72 -3.94
N HIS A 107 -5.39 21.02 -3.41
CA HIS A 107 -4.17 20.25 -3.61
C HIS A 107 -3.67 19.68 -2.28
N VAL A 108 -3.34 18.39 -2.26
CA VAL A 108 -2.60 17.73 -1.19
C VAL A 108 -1.17 17.53 -1.68
N LEU A 109 -0.24 18.33 -1.20
CA LEU A 109 1.11 18.41 -1.72
C LEU A 109 2.02 17.33 -1.14
N ASN A 110 2.97 16.86 -1.95
CA ASN A 110 3.97 15.91 -1.49
C ASN A 110 4.97 16.61 -0.52
N PRO A 111 5.15 16.07 0.71
CA PRO A 111 6.06 16.66 1.70
C PRO A 111 7.49 16.91 1.19
N LYS A 112 8.00 16.01 0.36
CA LYS A 112 9.33 16.17 -0.24
C LYS A 112 9.42 17.36 -1.21
N GLN A 113 8.33 17.66 -1.91
CA GLN A 113 8.29 18.82 -2.82
C GLN A 113 8.19 20.12 -2.04
N VAL A 114 7.33 20.17 -1.01
CA VAL A 114 7.20 21.31 -0.11
C VAL A 114 8.53 21.60 0.59
N LYS A 115 9.20 20.56 1.12
CA LYS A 115 10.51 20.70 1.75
C LYS A 115 11.56 21.27 0.78
N LYS A 116 11.67 20.73 -0.44
CA LYS A 116 12.60 21.24 -1.45
C LYS A 116 12.29 22.67 -1.85
N PHE A 117 11.02 23.05 -1.94
CA PHE A 117 10.60 24.41 -2.23
C PHE A 117 10.97 25.35 -1.08
N LYS A 118 10.80 24.90 0.19
CA LYS A 118 11.22 25.65 1.38
C LYS A 118 12.73 25.91 1.43
N GLU A 119 13.54 24.95 0.95
CA GLU A 119 15.00 25.08 0.88
C GLU A 119 15.47 26.20 -0.06
N ALA A 120 14.60 26.72 -0.93
CA ALA A 120 14.88 27.88 -1.77
C ALA A 120 14.82 29.22 -1.03
N TYR A 121 14.31 29.24 0.21
CA TYR A 121 14.26 30.42 1.05
C TYR A 121 15.38 30.35 2.09
N PRO A 122 16.40 31.22 2.03
CA PRO A 122 17.38 31.31 3.12
C PRO A 122 16.73 31.87 4.39
N ASP A 123 17.09 31.32 5.52
CA ASP A 123 16.81 31.88 6.85
C ASP A 123 15.33 32.04 7.29
N LEU A 124 14.42 31.22 6.75
CA LEU A 124 13.04 31.22 7.25
C LEU A 124 12.97 30.67 8.67
N PRO A 125 12.32 31.38 9.62
CA PRO A 125 12.08 30.85 10.95
C PRO A 125 11.20 29.60 10.87
N LYS A 126 11.42 28.68 11.81
CA LYS A 126 10.61 27.46 11.89
C LYS A 126 9.37 27.73 12.73
N ASN A 127 8.25 27.99 12.06
CA ASN A 127 6.93 28.06 12.68
C ASN A 127 5.84 27.69 11.66
N ASP A 128 4.67 27.32 12.16
CA ASP A 128 3.55 26.79 11.36
C ASP A 128 3.00 27.86 10.37
N PHE A 129 3.09 29.15 10.68
CA PHE A 129 2.70 30.24 9.76
C PHE A 129 3.63 30.33 8.56
N VAL A 130 4.92 30.06 8.74
CA VAL A 130 5.90 30.00 7.68
C VAL A 130 5.66 28.77 6.83
N ASP A 131 5.31 27.63 7.41
CA ASP A 131 5.00 26.42 6.65
C ASP A 131 3.72 26.61 5.81
N ALA A 132 2.68 27.23 6.35
CA ALA A 132 1.50 27.61 5.58
C ALA A 132 1.80 28.64 4.47
N PHE A 133 2.68 29.62 4.72
CA PHE A 133 3.16 30.56 3.69
C PHE A 133 3.87 29.84 2.55
N VAL A 134 4.81 28.93 2.87
CA VAL A 134 5.56 28.16 1.86
C VAL A 134 4.62 27.33 1.00
N ILE A 135 3.59 26.74 1.58
CA ILE A 135 2.56 26.01 0.84
C ILE A 135 1.81 26.96 -0.11
N ALA A 136 1.36 28.13 0.37
CA ALA A 136 0.65 29.10 -0.46
C ALA A 136 1.51 29.61 -1.64
N ASP A 137 2.78 29.91 -1.39
CA ASP A 137 3.69 30.38 -2.43
C ASP A 137 4.09 29.28 -3.41
N HIS A 138 4.19 28.03 -2.93
CA HIS A 138 4.38 26.88 -3.83
C HIS A 138 3.19 26.69 -4.79
N LEU A 139 1.95 26.90 -4.31
CA LEU A 139 0.75 26.93 -5.16
C LEU A 139 0.82 28.05 -6.20
N ARG A 140 1.20 29.26 -5.78
CA ARG A 140 1.31 30.43 -6.65
C ARG A 140 2.38 30.25 -7.72
N PHE A 141 3.50 29.64 -7.39
CA PHE A 141 4.59 29.35 -8.31
C PHE A 141 4.18 28.40 -9.45
N GLY A 142 3.13 27.60 -9.24
CA GLY A 142 2.45 26.84 -10.29
C GLY A 142 3.21 25.64 -10.87
N ARG A 143 4.42 25.32 -10.40
CA ARG A 143 5.16 24.10 -10.78
C ARG A 143 4.70 22.89 -9.99
N ILE A 144 3.43 22.82 -9.65
CA ILE A 144 2.82 21.64 -9.05
C ILE A 144 2.62 20.63 -10.17
N ALA A 145 3.37 19.55 -10.11
CA ALA A 145 3.16 18.43 -11.02
C ALA A 145 1.75 17.89 -10.80
N LYS A 146 0.82 18.26 -11.65
CA LYS A 146 -0.60 17.87 -11.70
C LYS A 146 -1.38 18.08 -10.39
N GLU A 147 -2.61 18.54 -10.55
CA GLU A 147 -3.59 18.58 -9.45
C GLU A 147 -3.59 17.28 -8.70
N VAL A 148 -3.65 17.33 -7.38
CA VAL A 148 -3.94 16.13 -6.62
C VAL A 148 -5.36 15.73 -6.97
N TYR A 149 -5.42 14.61 -7.63
CA TYR A 149 -6.65 13.96 -7.98
C TYR A 149 -7.44 13.67 -6.70
N MET A 150 -8.60 14.32 -6.58
CA MET A 150 -9.57 14.00 -5.56
C MET A 150 -10.40 12.84 -6.11
N ASP A 151 -10.07 11.64 -5.66
CA ASP A 151 -10.78 10.42 -6.07
C ASP A 151 -12.28 10.50 -5.78
N ASP A 152 -13.05 9.80 -6.59
CA ASP A 152 -14.39 9.37 -6.20
C ASP A 152 -14.34 8.70 -4.81
N TYR A 153 -15.30 8.99 -3.94
CA TYR A 153 -15.36 8.43 -2.59
C TYR A 153 -15.33 6.90 -2.55
N ARG A 154 -15.73 6.23 -3.63
CA ARG A 154 -15.62 4.77 -3.78
C ARG A 154 -14.17 4.29 -3.72
N TYR A 155 -13.25 5.00 -4.37
CA TYR A 155 -11.82 4.70 -4.30
C TYR A 155 -11.23 4.99 -2.92
N GLN A 156 -11.70 6.06 -2.26
CA GLN A 156 -11.26 6.37 -0.89
C GLN A 156 -11.72 5.32 0.11
N ALA A 157 -12.98 4.87 0.03
CA ALA A 157 -13.51 3.81 0.86
C ALA A 157 -12.72 2.50 0.65
N LEU A 158 -12.49 2.12 -0.61
CA LEU A 158 -11.73 0.93 -0.94
C LEU A 158 -10.26 1.03 -0.45
N ARG A 159 -9.65 2.19 -0.58
CA ARG A 159 -8.27 2.45 -0.10
C ARG A 159 -8.15 2.29 1.41
N THR A 160 -9.13 2.73 2.18
CA THR A 160 -9.16 2.53 3.62
C THR A 160 -9.09 1.05 3.98
N LEU A 161 -9.89 0.21 3.34
CA LEU A 161 -9.94 -1.23 3.58
C LEU A 161 -8.67 -1.95 3.11
N THR A 162 -8.19 -1.63 1.90
CA THR A 162 -6.99 -2.28 1.34
C THR A 162 -5.72 -1.92 2.10
N ARG A 163 -5.62 -0.72 2.64
CA ARG A 163 -4.51 -0.30 3.52
C ARG A 163 -4.59 -0.95 4.89
N ALA A 164 -5.79 -1.03 5.48
CA ALA A 164 -5.99 -1.77 6.73
C ALA A 164 -5.58 -3.25 6.56
N ARG A 165 -5.96 -3.88 5.45
CA ARG A 165 -5.53 -5.25 5.12
C ARG A 165 -4.01 -5.37 5.03
N PHE A 166 -3.36 -4.43 4.35
CA PHE A 166 -1.89 -4.40 4.27
C PHE A 166 -1.27 -4.38 5.67
N ASP A 167 -1.74 -3.52 6.56
CA ASP A 167 -1.20 -3.38 7.92
C ASP A 167 -1.41 -4.67 8.74
N VAL A 168 -2.57 -5.32 8.62
CA VAL A 168 -2.83 -6.63 9.26
C VAL A 168 -1.89 -7.71 8.72
N ILE A 169 -1.65 -7.76 7.41
CA ILE A 169 -0.68 -8.71 6.80
C ILE A 169 0.75 -8.44 7.30
N GLN A 170 1.14 -7.17 7.47
CA GLN A 170 2.46 -6.84 8.06
C GLN A 170 2.56 -7.31 9.50
N ASN A 171 1.49 -7.17 10.30
CA ASN A 171 1.42 -7.68 11.66
C ASN A 171 1.52 -9.21 11.69
N LEU A 172 0.78 -9.89 10.82
CA LEU A 172 0.84 -11.35 10.69
C LEU A 172 2.25 -11.83 10.31
N THR A 173 2.92 -11.13 9.41
CA THR A 173 4.30 -11.47 9.01
C THR A 173 5.27 -11.33 10.20
N ARG A 174 5.13 -10.26 11.00
CA ARG A 174 5.93 -10.08 12.22
C ARG A 174 5.66 -11.18 13.24
N GLU A 175 4.40 -11.56 13.41
CA GLU A 175 4.02 -12.61 14.35
C GLU A 175 4.50 -13.99 13.93
N LYS A 176 4.46 -14.31 12.63
CA LYS A 176 5.10 -15.50 12.08
C LYS A 176 6.60 -15.56 12.36
N GLN A 177 7.29 -14.42 12.31
CA GLN A 177 8.71 -14.37 12.65
C GLN A 177 8.97 -14.62 14.14
N ARG A 178 8.12 -14.09 15.03
CA ARG A 178 8.20 -14.39 16.47
C ARG A 178 7.97 -15.87 16.74
N PHE A 179 6.94 -16.42 16.14
CA PHE A 179 6.67 -17.87 16.27
C PHE A 179 7.86 -18.70 15.78
N ALA A 180 8.47 -18.35 14.65
CA ALA A 180 9.65 -19.07 14.15
C ALA A 180 10.84 -19.00 15.13
N ASN A 181 11.01 -17.88 15.83
CA ASN A 181 12.03 -17.77 16.88
C ASN A 181 11.72 -18.69 18.07
N TYR A 182 10.47 -18.76 18.53
CA TYR A 182 10.06 -19.70 19.59
C TYR A 182 10.16 -21.16 19.14
N LEU A 183 9.82 -21.45 17.89
CA LEU A 183 9.98 -22.77 17.29
C LEU A 183 11.47 -23.20 17.33
N PHE A 184 12.38 -22.31 16.97
CA PHE A 184 13.80 -22.62 17.07
C PHE A 184 14.25 -22.89 18.49
N LEU A 185 13.76 -22.15 19.47
CA LEU A 185 14.07 -22.40 20.89
C LEU A 185 13.52 -23.75 21.36
N LYS A 186 12.27 -24.05 21.05
CA LYS A 186 11.60 -25.30 21.50
C LYS A 186 12.09 -26.53 20.73
N CYS A 187 12.17 -26.43 19.41
CA CYS A 187 12.50 -27.54 18.52
C CYS A 187 13.37 -27.08 17.35
N SER A 188 14.66 -26.87 17.62
CA SER A 188 15.63 -26.31 16.66
C SER A 188 15.76 -27.13 15.37
N GLY A 189 15.59 -28.45 15.45
CA GLY A 189 15.68 -29.33 14.29
C GLY A 189 14.52 -29.09 13.31
N ILE A 190 13.28 -28.96 13.78
CA ILE A 190 12.12 -28.65 12.92
C ILE A 190 12.31 -27.25 12.29
N ALA A 191 12.78 -26.26 13.05
CA ALA A 191 13.03 -24.92 12.54
C ALA A 191 14.05 -24.86 11.41
N GLN A 192 14.92 -25.84 11.31
CA GLN A 192 16.00 -25.95 10.30
C GLN A 192 15.66 -26.92 9.17
N GLU A 193 14.62 -27.72 9.32
CA GLU A 193 14.19 -28.69 8.29
C GLU A 193 13.62 -27.97 7.06
N LYS A 194 14.14 -28.29 5.88
CA LYS A 194 13.79 -27.57 4.66
C LYS A 194 12.41 -27.95 4.10
N ASP A 195 12.02 -29.20 4.34
CA ASP A 195 10.77 -29.75 3.83
C ASP A 195 9.56 -29.47 4.73
N ILE A 196 9.82 -28.90 5.92
CA ILE A 196 8.80 -28.54 6.91
C ILE A 196 8.66 -27.02 6.96
N GLN A 197 7.48 -26.53 6.58
CA GLN A 197 7.21 -25.10 6.66
C GLN A 197 6.94 -24.68 8.11
N ASN A 198 7.80 -23.82 8.67
CA ASN A 198 7.78 -23.42 10.08
C ASN A 198 6.43 -22.89 10.59
N THR A 199 5.66 -22.20 9.75
CA THR A 199 4.36 -21.61 10.13
C THR A 199 3.17 -22.32 9.51
N SER A 200 3.35 -23.60 9.09
CA SER A 200 2.25 -24.42 8.60
C SER A 200 1.28 -24.78 9.71
N ALA A 201 0.05 -25.14 9.33
CA ALA A 201 -0.94 -25.60 10.29
C ALA A 201 -0.46 -26.85 11.06
N THR A 202 0.24 -27.74 10.38
CA THR A 202 0.81 -28.95 10.98
C THR A 202 1.90 -28.64 11.99
N THR A 203 2.84 -27.73 11.66
CA THR A 203 3.89 -27.32 12.62
C THR A 203 3.29 -26.65 13.85
N ILE A 204 2.29 -25.80 13.67
CA ILE A 204 1.56 -25.17 14.78
C ILE A 204 0.87 -26.23 15.64
N ALA A 205 0.17 -27.19 15.03
CA ALA A 205 -0.51 -28.25 15.72
C ALA A 205 0.47 -29.15 16.53
N LEU A 206 1.64 -29.47 15.94
CA LEU A 206 2.69 -30.21 16.66
C LEU A 206 3.18 -29.46 17.91
N MET A 207 3.41 -28.14 17.76
CA MET A 207 3.90 -27.33 18.88
C MET A 207 2.88 -27.08 19.97
N GLU A 208 1.58 -27.14 19.66
CA GLU A 208 0.50 -27.09 20.65
C GLU A 208 0.26 -28.44 21.34
N HIS A 209 0.44 -29.54 20.64
CA HIS A 209 0.16 -30.85 21.14
C HIS A 209 1.27 -31.41 22.06
N PHE A 210 2.51 -31.30 21.61
CA PHE A 210 3.67 -31.82 22.32
C PHE A 210 4.24 -30.76 23.27
N GLU A 211 4.24 -31.05 24.56
CA GLU A 211 4.69 -30.10 25.57
C GLU A 211 6.20 -29.93 25.54
N THR A 212 6.94 -31.03 25.33
CA THR A 212 8.40 -31.01 25.20
C THR A 212 8.85 -31.59 23.86
N VAL A 213 10.11 -31.28 23.48
CA VAL A 213 10.73 -31.90 22.31
C VAL A 213 10.97 -33.41 22.51
N ASP A 214 11.14 -33.87 23.76
CA ASP A 214 11.30 -35.27 24.07
C ASP A 214 9.99 -36.05 23.87
N ASP A 215 8.83 -35.50 24.24
CA ASP A 215 7.52 -36.10 23.94
C ASP A 215 7.36 -36.36 22.45
N LEU A 216 7.70 -35.34 21.61
CA LEU A 216 7.65 -35.48 20.17
C LEU A 216 8.68 -36.50 19.63
N ALA A 217 9.90 -36.50 20.16
CA ALA A 217 10.98 -37.39 19.72
C ALA A 217 10.72 -38.85 20.04
N ASN A 218 9.97 -39.11 21.13
CA ASN A 218 9.71 -40.47 21.65
C ASN A 218 8.34 -41.02 21.25
N THR A 219 7.47 -40.21 20.59
CA THR A 219 6.18 -40.65 20.10
C THR A 219 6.34 -41.78 19.09
N ASP A 220 5.45 -42.77 19.15
CA ASP A 220 5.37 -43.82 18.15
C ASP A 220 5.22 -43.28 16.75
N LEU A 221 5.84 -43.96 15.76
CA LEU A 221 5.84 -43.48 14.40
C LEU A 221 4.44 -43.51 13.77
N ASP A 222 3.66 -44.55 14.02
CA ASP A 222 2.33 -44.67 13.45
C ASP A 222 1.41 -43.60 14.04
N GLU A 223 1.48 -43.38 15.37
CA GLU A 223 0.74 -42.30 16.04
C GLU A 223 1.11 -40.93 15.50
N LEU A 224 2.40 -40.66 15.30
CA LEU A 224 2.86 -39.40 14.73
C LEU A 224 2.44 -39.23 13.28
N THR A 225 2.43 -40.30 12.49
CA THR A 225 1.96 -40.32 11.09
C THR A 225 0.48 -39.95 11.02
N ASP A 226 -0.35 -40.58 11.88
CA ASP A 226 -1.79 -40.28 11.96
C ASP A 226 -2.04 -38.82 12.36
N PHE A 227 -1.31 -38.34 13.37
CA PHE A 227 -1.41 -36.95 13.80
C PHE A 227 -1.08 -35.98 12.66
N ILE A 228 0.02 -36.21 11.92
CA ILE A 228 0.45 -35.34 10.80
C ILE A 228 -0.56 -35.40 9.65
N ALA A 229 -1.08 -36.61 9.33
CA ALA A 229 -2.10 -36.74 8.27
C ALA A 229 -3.37 -35.96 8.63
N GLN A 230 -3.83 -36.04 9.86
CA GLN A 230 -5.00 -35.30 10.35
C GLN A 230 -4.75 -33.79 10.37
N ALA A 231 -3.64 -33.33 10.97
CA ALA A 231 -3.27 -31.89 11.02
C ALA A 231 -3.06 -31.30 9.65
N GLY A 232 -2.51 -32.08 8.70
CA GLY A 232 -2.28 -31.69 7.32
C GLY A 232 -3.53 -31.69 6.45
N ARG A 233 -4.65 -32.25 6.92
CA ARG A 233 -5.92 -32.33 6.16
C ARG A 233 -5.75 -32.95 4.77
N GLY A 234 -4.99 -34.04 4.66
CA GLY A 234 -4.74 -34.77 3.42
C GLY A 234 -3.83 -34.05 2.41
N ARG A 235 -3.09 -33.04 2.84
CA ARG A 235 -2.16 -32.28 1.96
C ARG A 235 -0.78 -32.91 1.79
N PHE A 236 -0.44 -33.87 2.63
CA PHE A 236 0.82 -34.59 2.53
C PHE A 236 0.68 -35.77 1.57
N VAL A 237 1.60 -35.86 0.63
CA VAL A 237 1.69 -36.99 -0.32
C VAL A 237 2.15 -38.23 0.42
N ASP A 238 3.08 -38.07 1.37
CA ASP A 238 3.62 -39.14 2.20
C ASP A 238 3.72 -38.66 3.68
N PRO A 239 2.64 -38.83 4.47
CA PRO A 239 2.63 -38.49 5.90
C PRO A 239 3.66 -39.25 6.72
N ASP A 240 3.94 -40.51 6.38
CA ASP A 240 4.90 -41.35 7.09
C ASP A 240 6.36 -40.85 6.89
N ALA A 241 6.73 -40.48 5.68
CA ALA A 241 8.04 -39.82 5.41
C ALA A 241 8.16 -38.51 6.19
N THR A 242 7.08 -37.69 6.24
CA THR A 242 7.05 -36.46 7.01
C THR A 242 7.18 -36.73 8.52
N ALA A 243 6.50 -37.76 9.04
CA ALA A 243 6.59 -38.16 10.44
C ALA A 243 8.01 -38.58 10.82
N ARG A 244 8.66 -39.37 9.97
CA ARG A 244 10.07 -39.76 10.17
C ARG A 244 10.99 -38.53 10.22
N ALA A 245 10.81 -37.57 9.29
CA ALA A 245 11.59 -36.35 9.25
C ALA A 245 11.37 -35.49 10.52
N VAL A 246 10.13 -35.30 10.93
CA VAL A 246 9.76 -34.60 12.18
C VAL A 246 10.39 -35.22 13.40
N ARG A 247 10.27 -36.56 13.53
CA ARG A 247 10.84 -37.30 14.68
C ARG A 247 12.38 -37.24 14.69
N ALA A 248 13.00 -37.36 13.53
CA ALA A 248 14.46 -37.20 13.42
C ALA A 248 14.92 -35.78 13.79
N ALA A 249 14.21 -34.76 13.30
CA ALA A 249 14.46 -33.36 13.63
C ALA A 249 14.29 -33.09 15.13
N ALA A 250 13.25 -33.67 15.77
CA ALA A 250 13.04 -33.54 17.20
C ALA A 250 14.18 -34.21 17.99
N LYS A 251 14.61 -35.43 17.59
CA LYS A 251 15.76 -36.11 18.21
C LYS A 251 17.05 -35.31 18.12
N GLY A 252 17.29 -34.58 17.01
CA GLY A 252 18.46 -33.71 16.79
C GLY A 252 18.35 -32.33 17.44
N SER A 253 17.24 -31.98 18.05
CA SER A 253 17.03 -30.68 18.66
C SER A 253 17.72 -30.54 20.01
N TYR A 254 18.07 -29.30 20.39
CA TYR A 254 18.52 -28.99 21.74
C TYR A 254 17.39 -29.26 22.75
N ARG A 255 17.77 -29.53 24.01
CA ARG A 255 16.87 -29.69 25.13
C ARG A 255 16.92 -28.44 26.00
N LEU A 256 15.75 -27.85 26.24
CA LEU A 256 15.65 -26.69 27.13
C LEU A 256 15.48 -27.19 28.59
N PRO A 257 16.05 -26.45 29.57
CA PRO A 257 15.67 -26.64 30.97
C PRO A 257 14.15 -26.45 31.12
N LYS A 258 13.51 -27.25 31.99
CA LYS A 258 12.05 -27.29 32.16
C LYS A 258 11.43 -25.87 32.31
N THR A 259 11.99 -25.08 33.22
CA THR A 259 11.49 -23.71 33.46
C THR A 259 11.52 -22.83 32.21
N VAL A 260 12.55 -22.98 31.37
CA VAL A 260 12.68 -22.22 30.11
C VAL A 260 11.68 -22.75 29.09
N ASN A 261 11.54 -24.08 28.97
CA ASN A 261 10.57 -24.69 28.06
C ASN A 261 9.13 -24.26 28.37
N ASP A 262 8.74 -24.25 29.64
CA ASP A 262 7.39 -23.85 30.09
C ASP A 262 7.11 -22.37 29.67
N THR A 263 8.09 -21.47 29.84
CA THR A 263 7.92 -20.08 29.46
C THR A 263 7.91 -19.87 27.94
N VAL A 264 8.70 -20.64 27.19
CA VAL A 264 8.67 -20.64 25.72
C VAL A 264 7.31 -21.13 25.21
N ASN A 265 6.75 -22.19 25.81
CA ASN A 265 5.41 -22.67 25.47
C ASN A 265 4.33 -21.61 25.71
N GLN A 266 4.38 -20.87 26.82
CA GLN A 266 3.44 -19.79 27.11
C GLN A 266 3.55 -18.68 26.07
N ALA A 267 4.77 -18.21 25.76
CA ALA A 267 5.00 -17.18 24.77
C ALA A 267 4.57 -17.63 23.36
N MET A 268 4.85 -18.89 23.01
CA MET A 268 4.45 -19.49 21.72
C MET A 268 2.91 -19.58 21.61
N SER A 269 2.21 -19.97 22.67
CA SER A 269 0.75 -20.02 22.74
C SER A 269 0.12 -18.66 22.45
N VAL A 270 0.65 -17.58 23.03
CA VAL A 270 0.21 -16.21 22.76
C VAL A 270 0.45 -15.84 21.30
N SER A 271 1.61 -16.19 20.76
CA SER A 271 1.94 -15.93 19.34
C SER A 271 1.00 -16.69 18.38
N ILE A 272 0.67 -17.95 18.68
CA ILE A 272 -0.28 -18.73 17.88
C ILE A 272 -1.68 -18.12 17.92
N ALA A 273 -2.16 -17.71 19.09
CA ALA A 273 -3.46 -17.04 19.25
C ALA A 273 -3.49 -15.72 18.43
N SER A 274 -2.43 -14.93 18.50
CA SER A 274 -2.29 -13.71 17.71
C SER A 274 -2.32 -13.99 16.22
N MET A 275 -1.59 -15.00 15.73
CA MET A 275 -1.60 -15.37 14.30
C MET A 275 -2.99 -15.81 13.84
N ARG A 276 -3.74 -16.55 14.67
CA ARG A 276 -5.11 -16.95 14.34
C ARG A 276 -6.04 -15.75 14.25
N ALA A 277 -5.99 -14.85 15.22
CA ALA A 277 -6.78 -13.63 15.21
C ALA A 277 -6.48 -12.76 13.96
N LEU A 278 -5.21 -12.56 13.65
CA LEU A 278 -4.80 -11.79 12.47
C LEU A 278 -5.26 -12.45 11.16
N LYS A 279 -5.23 -13.77 11.04
CA LYS A 279 -5.77 -14.49 9.88
C LYS A 279 -7.28 -14.28 9.71
N GLU A 280 -8.05 -14.29 10.79
CA GLU A 280 -9.48 -14.00 10.74
C GLU A 280 -9.75 -12.53 10.37
N GLN A 281 -8.98 -11.58 10.88
CA GLN A 281 -9.06 -10.17 10.50
C GLN A 281 -8.82 -9.98 8.99
N VAL A 282 -7.85 -10.69 8.40
CA VAL A 282 -7.62 -10.68 6.94
C VAL A 282 -8.87 -11.13 6.19
N LYS A 283 -9.53 -12.23 6.61
CA LYS A 283 -10.75 -12.73 5.96
C LYS A 283 -11.90 -11.71 6.02
N VAL A 284 -12.07 -11.06 7.18
CA VAL A 284 -13.09 -10.01 7.35
C VAL A 284 -12.84 -8.86 6.40
N LEU A 285 -11.58 -8.40 6.30
CA LEU A 285 -11.20 -7.33 5.38
C LEU A 285 -11.32 -7.75 3.92
N ASP A 286 -10.95 -8.98 3.56
CA ASP A 286 -11.10 -9.51 2.20
C ASP A 286 -12.57 -9.47 1.77
N LYS A 287 -13.48 -9.92 2.61
CA LYS A 287 -14.92 -9.87 2.34
C LYS A 287 -15.43 -8.41 2.18
N ALA A 288 -15.02 -7.51 3.06
CA ALA A 288 -15.41 -6.11 2.96
C ALA A 288 -14.85 -5.43 1.70
N ILE A 289 -13.60 -5.76 1.32
CA ILE A 289 -12.97 -5.28 0.08
C ILE A 289 -13.76 -5.78 -1.13
N GLU A 290 -14.11 -7.06 -1.19
CA GLU A 290 -14.86 -7.63 -2.31
C GLU A 290 -16.22 -6.96 -2.48
N GLN A 291 -16.93 -6.70 -1.39
CA GLN A 291 -18.22 -6.00 -1.41
C GLN A 291 -18.10 -4.57 -1.94
N GLN A 292 -17.10 -3.80 -1.46
CA GLN A 292 -16.87 -2.44 -1.96
C GLN A 292 -16.39 -2.42 -3.41
N PHE A 293 -15.67 -3.44 -3.84
CA PHE A 293 -15.12 -3.54 -5.18
C PHE A 293 -16.16 -3.87 -6.25
N GLU A 294 -17.27 -4.51 -5.89
CA GLU A 294 -18.34 -4.90 -6.84
C GLU A 294 -18.97 -3.71 -7.59
N ILE A 295 -18.99 -2.54 -6.96
CA ILE A 295 -19.54 -1.31 -7.55
C ILE A 295 -18.53 -0.54 -8.41
N ILE A 296 -17.28 -1.02 -8.50
CA ILE A 296 -16.20 -0.36 -9.25
C ILE A 296 -15.95 -1.13 -10.55
N PRO A 297 -16.24 -0.52 -11.72
CA PRO A 297 -15.87 -1.15 -13.00
C PRO A 297 -14.37 -1.40 -13.07
N ASN A 298 -13.98 -2.61 -13.45
CA ASN A 298 -12.58 -2.96 -13.57
C ASN A 298 -12.36 -4.03 -14.65
N THR A 299 -11.15 -4.07 -15.17
CA THR A 299 -10.71 -5.07 -16.16
C THR A 299 -9.61 -6.00 -15.62
N LEU A 300 -9.08 -5.73 -14.42
CA LEU A 300 -7.90 -6.42 -13.89
C LEU A 300 -8.19 -7.85 -13.44
N THR A 301 -9.42 -8.14 -13.04
CA THR A 301 -9.84 -9.50 -12.66
C THR A 301 -9.84 -10.48 -13.84
N SER A 302 -9.73 -9.98 -15.08
CA SER A 302 -9.55 -10.82 -16.27
C SER A 302 -8.14 -11.41 -16.39
N ILE A 303 -7.16 -10.88 -15.66
CA ILE A 303 -5.79 -11.39 -15.68
C ILE A 303 -5.73 -12.68 -14.84
N PRO A 304 -5.31 -13.83 -15.40
CA PRO A 304 -5.18 -15.06 -14.66
C PRO A 304 -4.28 -14.89 -13.41
N GLY A 305 -4.80 -15.22 -12.25
CA GLY A 305 -4.10 -15.08 -10.97
C GLY A 305 -4.35 -13.75 -10.25
N ILE A 306 -5.08 -12.80 -10.82
CA ILE A 306 -5.49 -11.58 -10.11
C ILE A 306 -6.95 -11.71 -9.67
N GLY A 307 -7.15 -11.96 -8.38
CA GLY A 307 -8.47 -11.96 -7.76
C GLY A 307 -8.96 -10.56 -7.38
N LYS A 308 -10.20 -10.48 -6.87
CA LYS A 308 -10.86 -9.23 -6.48
C LYS A 308 -10.01 -8.39 -5.52
N VAL A 309 -9.41 -8.99 -4.51
CA VAL A 309 -8.63 -8.29 -3.46
C VAL A 309 -7.38 -7.60 -4.04
N TYR A 310 -6.62 -8.27 -4.90
CA TYR A 310 -5.44 -7.66 -5.53
C TYR A 310 -5.82 -6.60 -6.55
N SER A 311 -6.86 -6.86 -7.35
CA SER A 311 -7.43 -5.85 -8.26
C SER A 311 -7.86 -4.60 -7.49
N ALA A 312 -8.59 -4.80 -6.39
CA ALA A 312 -9.06 -3.72 -5.52
C ALA A 312 -7.90 -2.90 -4.95
N GLY A 313 -6.86 -3.57 -4.44
CA GLY A 313 -5.67 -2.90 -3.91
C GLY A 313 -4.92 -2.07 -4.95
N ILE A 314 -4.81 -2.57 -6.16
CA ILE A 314 -4.18 -1.85 -7.27
C ILE A 314 -5.04 -0.65 -7.67
N ILE A 315 -6.33 -0.86 -7.91
CA ILE A 315 -7.27 0.18 -8.37
C ILE A 315 -7.47 1.25 -7.30
N ALA A 316 -7.57 0.89 -6.03
CA ALA A 316 -7.71 1.84 -4.93
C ALA A 316 -6.56 2.86 -4.89
N GLU A 317 -5.35 2.44 -5.16
CA GLU A 317 -4.18 3.30 -5.14
C GLU A 317 -3.94 4.05 -6.45
N ILE A 318 -4.30 3.47 -7.58
CA ILE A 318 -4.24 4.13 -8.88
C ILE A 318 -5.33 5.19 -9.00
N GLY A 319 -6.56 4.90 -8.55
CA GLY A 319 -7.74 5.73 -8.82
C GLY A 319 -8.02 5.79 -10.32
N ASP A 320 -8.24 6.98 -10.87
CA ASP A 320 -8.38 7.16 -12.31
C ASP A 320 -7.03 7.00 -13.02
N ILE A 321 -6.97 6.03 -13.94
CA ILE A 321 -5.75 5.77 -14.73
C ILE A 321 -5.38 6.93 -15.65
N HIS A 322 -6.35 7.76 -16.05
CA HIS A 322 -6.12 8.90 -16.95
C HIS A 322 -5.29 10.01 -16.33
N ARG A 323 -5.14 10.02 -15.00
CA ARG A 323 -4.21 10.92 -14.31
C ARG A 323 -2.73 10.60 -14.59
N PHE A 324 -2.42 9.44 -15.15
CA PHE A 324 -1.07 9.05 -15.51
C PHE A 324 -0.85 9.15 -17.02
N ASP A 325 0.23 9.80 -17.44
CA ASP A 325 0.57 9.97 -18.86
C ASP A 325 1.06 8.66 -19.50
N SER A 326 1.70 7.82 -18.70
CA SER A 326 2.33 6.59 -19.19
C SER A 326 2.43 5.51 -18.11
N GLN A 327 2.67 4.28 -18.54
CA GLN A 327 2.98 3.17 -17.64
C GLN A 327 4.26 3.43 -16.79
N ALA A 328 5.18 4.25 -17.29
CA ALA A 328 6.37 4.64 -16.55
C ALA A 328 6.02 5.55 -15.35
N SER A 329 5.03 6.42 -15.51
CA SER A 329 4.51 7.27 -14.42
C SER A 329 3.87 6.43 -13.31
N VAL A 330 3.09 5.39 -13.65
CA VAL A 330 2.52 4.45 -12.67
C VAL A 330 3.63 3.68 -11.94
N ALA A 331 4.64 3.20 -12.67
CA ALA A 331 5.75 2.49 -12.05
C ALA A 331 6.56 3.38 -11.11
N LYS A 332 6.79 4.65 -11.48
CA LYS A 332 7.44 5.65 -10.62
C LYS A 332 6.60 5.93 -9.38
N PHE A 333 5.29 6.06 -9.54
CA PHE A 333 4.36 6.22 -8.43
C PHE A 333 4.37 5.03 -7.47
N ALA A 334 4.46 3.79 -7.98
CA ALA A 334 4.61 2.58 -7.18
C ALA A 334 6.02 2.40 -6.56
N GLY A 335 7.03 3.17 -7.03
CA GLY A 335 8.43 2.98 -6.64
C GLY A 335 9.05 1.69 -7.23
N LEU A 336 8.57 1.26 -8.40
CA LEU A 336 9.10 0.14 -9.18
C LEU A 336 10.00 0.67 -10.33
N VAL A 337 10.99 1.47 -9.95
CA VAL A 337 12.02 2.03 -10.83
C VAL A 337 13.40 1.83 -10.20
N TRP A 338 14.42 1.76 -11.04
CA TRP A 338 15.79 1.56 -10.60
C TRP A 338 16.62 2.81 -10.85
N THR A 339 17.61 3.06 -10.00
CA THR A 339 18.60 4.12 -10.21
C THR A 339 19.45 3.76 -11.41
N GLN A 340 19.52 4.69 -12.37
CA GLN A 340 20.57 4.66 -13.39
C GLN A 340 21.72 5.54 -12.88
N HIS A 341 22.85 4.94 -12.58
CA HIS A 341 24.10 5.68 -12.38
C HIS A 341 24.89 5.58 -13.68
N GLN A 342 24.71 6.55 -14.55
CA GLN A 342 25.60 6.81 -15.67
C GLN A 342 26.44 8.03 -15.31
N SER A 343 27.71 7.81 -15.04
CA SER A 343 28.73 8.85 -15.01
C SER A 343 29.82 8.47 -15.98
N GLY A 344 29.80 9.07 -17.17
CA GLY A 344 30.79 8.77 -18.23
C GLY A 344 30.66 7.35 -18.77
N GLU A 345 31.80 6.66 -18.93
CA GLU A 345 31.85 5.28 -19.44
C GLU A 345 31.56 4.18 -18.40
N PHE A 346 31.15 4.56 -17.15
CA PHE A 346 30.91 3.60 -16.06
C PHE A 346 29.41 3.29 -15.93
N GLU A 347 28.97 2.11 -16.38
CA GLU A 347 27.70 1.52 -16.02
C GLU A 347 27.85 0.77 -14.68
N ALA A 348 27.14 1.21 -13.66
CA ALA A 348 27.12 0.50 -12.39
C ALA A 348 26.43 -0.86 -12.55
N GLU A 349 27.15 -1.95 -12.29
CA GLU A 349 26.65 -3.34 -12.34
C GLU A 349 25.43 -3.62 -11.45
N HIS A 350 25.13 -2.75 -10.50
CA HIS A 350 24.03 -2.92 -9.54
C HIS A 350 23.17 -1.67 -9.40
N SER A 351 22.11 -1.59 -10.19
CA SER A 351 21.04 -0.61 -9.97
C SER A 351 20.14 -1.02 -8.79
N ARG A 352 19.97 -0.11 -7.82
CA ARG A 352 19.04 -0.33 -6.70
C ARG A 352 17.63 0.17 -7.03
N MET A 353 16.63 -0.62 -6.64
CA MET A 353 15.25 -0.19 -6.78
C MET A 353 14.96 1.01 -5.88
N ILE A 354 14.42 2.09 -6.47
CA ILE A 354 14.03 3.30 -5.76
C ILE A 354 12.69 3.02 -5.08
N LYS A 355 12.73 2.73 -3.79
CA LYS A 355 11.53 2.44 -2.99
C LYS A 355 10.73 3.68 -2.58
N SER A 356 11.12 4.88 -3.03
CA SER A 356 10.37 6.12 -2.79
C SER A 356 9.13 6.14 -3.69
N GLY A 357 7.97 5.89 -3.13
CA GLY A 357 6.71 5.84 -3.88
C GLY A 357 5.61 5.25 -3.02
N ASN A 358 4.47 5.00 -3.63
CA ASN A 358 3.32 4.42 -2.93
C ASN A 358 3.61 2.96 -2.55
N ARG A 359 3.86 2.71 -1.25
CA ARG A 359 4.20 1.39 -0.72
C ARG A 359 3.05 0.39 -0.85
N TYR A 360 1.81 0.87 -0.79
CA TYR A 360 0.62 0.03 -0.88
C TYR A 360 0.42 -0.47 -2.31
N LEU A 361 0.51 0.42 -3.30
CA LEU A 361 0.46 0.03 -4.71
C LEU A 361 1.57 -0.96 -5.05
N ARG A 362 2.79 -0.68 -4.59
CA ARG A 362 3.93 -1.60 -4.78
C ARG A 362 3.66 -2.98 -4.19
N TYR A 363 3.12 -3.03 -2.97
CA TYR A 363 2.77 -4.30 -2.32
C TYR A 363 1.76 -5.09 -3.16
N TYR A 364 0.63 -4.48 -3.54
CA TYR A 364 -0.38 -5.18 -4.31
C TYR A 364 0.09 -5.60 -5.69
N LEU A 365 0.93 -4.82 -6.35
CA LEU A 365 1.56 -5.20 -7.62
C LEU A 365 2.55 -6.37 -7.47
N LEU A 366 3.31 -6.43 -6.38
CA LEU A 366 4.21 -7.55 -6.10
C LEU A 366 3.44 -8.85 -5.81
N GLU A 367 2.40 -8.78 -4.98
CA GLU A 367 1.54 -9.92 -4.66
C GLU A 367 0.80 -10.42 -5.91
N ALA A 368 0.23 -9.50 -6.70
CA ALA A 368 -0.40 -9.83 -7.98
C ALA A 368 0.60 -10.48 -8.94
N ALA A 369 1.80 -9.93 -9.10
CA ALA A 369 2.83 -10.50 -9.97
C ALA A 369 3.26 -11.91 -9.53
N ASN A 370 3.35 -12.14 -8.20
CA ASN A 370 3.66 -13.46 -7.65
C ASN A 370 2.55 -14.48 -7.93
N SER A 371 1.30 -14.04 -8.00
CA SER A 371 0.17 -14.90 -8.37
C SER A 371 0.12 -15.14 -9.89
N VAL A 372 0.22 -14.08 -10.70
CA VAL A 372 0.16 -14.15 -12.17
C VAL A 372 1.24 -15.06 -12.73
N ARG A 373 2.50 -15.00 -12.27
CA ARG A 373 3.57 -15.89 -12.74
C ARG A 373 3.29 -17.38 -12.55
N ARG A 374 2.34 -17.74 -11.69
CA ARG A 374 1.91 -19.13 -11.48
C ARG A 374 0.77 -19.55 -12.39
N CYS A 375 -0.01 -18.60 -12.89
CA CYS A 375 -1.22 -18.83 -13.66
C CYS A 375 -1.07 -18.50 -15.15
N ASP A 376 -0.09 -17.68 -15.51
CA ASP A 376 0.14 -17.22 -16.89
C ASP A 376 1.52 -17.65 -17.37
N SER A 377 1.58 -18.27 -18.54
CA SER A 377 2.81 -18.86 -19.11
C SER A 377 3.84 -17.82 -19.52
N GLU A 378 3.41 -16.67 -20.05
CA GLU A 378 4.29 -15.57 -20.45
C GLU A 378 4.97 -14.93 -19.23
N PHE A 379 4.20 -14.68 -18.17
CA PHE A 379 4.73 -14.13 -16.93
C PHE A 379 5.63 -15.13 -16.20
N ARG A 380 5.31 -16.43 -16.24
CA ARG A 380 6.16 -17.49 -15.69
C ARG A 380 7.52 -17.49 -16.39
N ARG A 381 7.52 -17.58 -17.73
CA ARG A 381 8.74 -17.57 -18.55
C ARG A 381 9.60 -16.33 -18.28
N TYR A 382 8.97 -15.15 -18.19
CA TYR A 382 9.67 -13.91 -17.87
C TYR A 382 10.30 -13.95 -16.48
N TYR A 383 9.54 -14.41 -15.48
CA TYR A 383 10.05 -14.55 -14.12
C TYR A 383 11.24 -15.51 -14.06
N ASP A 384 11.14 -16.68 -14.67
CA ASP A 384 12.21 -17.70 -14.67
C ASP A 384 13.47 -17.19 -15.36
N LEU A 385 13.33 -16.45 -16.47
CA LEU A 385 14.44 -15.78 -17.12
C LEU A 385 15.15 -14.81 -16.16
N LYS A 386 14.38 -13.94 -15.51
CA LYS A 386 14.92 -12.95 -14.58
C LYS A 386 15.48 -13.55 -13.28
N PHE A 387 14.97 -14.69 -12.87
CA PHE A 387 15.50 -15.46 -11.76
C PHE A 387 16.91 -16.02 -12.03
N LYS A 388 17.12 -16.54 -13.24
CA LYS A 388 18.41 -17.13 -13.67
C LYS A 388 19.51 -16.11 -13.97
N GLU A 389 19.17 -14.84 -14.20
CA GLU A 389 20.13 -13.79 -14.56
C GLU A 389 21.13 -13.45 -13.45
N VAL A 390 20.85 -13.78 -12.20
CA VAL A 390 21.69 -13.43 -11.04
C VAL A 390 21.78 -14.56 -10.04
N ASN A 391 22.86 -14.59 -9.25
CA ASN A 391 23.08 -15.62 -8.24
C ASN A 391 22.66 -15.19 -6.81
N LYS A 392 22.37 -13.90 -6.60
CA LYS A 392 21.97 -13.38 -5.29
C LYS A 392 20.61 -12.67 -5.39
N TYR A 393 19.78 -12.84 -4.35
CA TYR A 393 18.44 -12.24 -4.25
C TYR A 393 17.53 -12.52 -5.46
N GLN A 394 17.73 -13.66 -6.12
CA GLN A 394 17.06 -14.07 -7.35
C GLN A 394 15.56 -13.85 -7.32
N HIS A 395 14.86 -14.42 -6.32
CA HIS A 395 13.41 -14.30 -6.18
C HIS A 395 12.93 -12.86 -6.05
N LYS A 396 13.55 -12.08 -5.16
CA LYS A 396 13.13 -10.68 -4.91
C LYS A 396 13.31 -9.81 -6.15
N ARG A 397 14.44 -9.99 -6.86
CA ARG A 397 14.73 -9.25 -8.09
C ARG A 397 13.77 -9.66 -9.22
N ALA A 398 13.65 -10.94 -9.48
CA ALA A 398 12.76 -11.45 -10.52
C ALA A 398 11.31 -11.03 -10.30
N LEU A 399 10.82 -11.09 -9.06
CA LEU A 399 9.48 -10.68 -8.70
C LEU A 399 9.26 -9.17 -8.91
N ALA A 400 10.22 -8.32 -8.54
CA ALA A 400 10.13 -6.88 -8.75
C ALA A 400 10.09 -6.51 -10.24
N LEU A 401 10.90 -7.19 -11.07
CA LEU A 401 10.88 -7.02 -12.53
C LEU A 401 9.59 -7.53 -13.16
N THR A 402 9.06 -8.65 -12.67
CA THR A 402 7.76 -9.18 -13.09
C THR A 402 6.62 -8.21 -12.72
N ALA A 403 6.66 -7.63 -11.53
CA ALA A 403 5.71 -6.58 -11.14
C ALA A 403 5.83 -5.35 -12.05
N ARG A 404 7.03 -4.95 -12.44
CA ARG A 404 7.25 -3.86 -13.40
C ARG A 404 6.68 -4.19 -14.80
N LYS A 405 6.78 -5.44 -15.24
CA LYS A 405 6.11 -5.93 -16.46
C LYS A 405 4.59 -5.87 -16.32
N LEU A 406 4.07 -6.31 -15.15
CA LEU A 406 2.64 -6.28 -14.85
C LEU A 406 2.07 -4.84 -14.88
N VAL A 407 2.82 -3.83 -14.43
CA VAL A 407 2.40 -2.41 -14.53
C VAL A 407 2.05 -2.01 -15.96
N ARG A 408 2.80 -2.49 -16.98
CA ARG A 408 2.50 -2.19 -18.39
C ARG A 408 1.14 -2.75 -18.80
N LEU A 409 0.86 -3.97 -18.38
CA LEU A 409 -0.41 -4.63 -18.64
C LEU A 409 -1.57 -3.92 -17.92
N VAL A 410 -1.42 -3.68 -16.62
CA VAL A 410 -2.41 -2.97 -15.81
C VAL A 410 -2.74 -1.60 -16.41
N PHE A 411 -1.73 -0.81 -16.75
CA PHE A 411 -1.91 0.50 -17.38
C PHE A 411 -2.73 0.41 -18.66
N ARG A 412 -2.39 -0.54 -19.54
CA ARG A 412 -3.05 -0.71 -20.84
C ARG A 412 -4.50 -1.14 -20.68
N LEU A 413 -4.76 -2.16 -19.83
CA LEU A 413 -6.12 -2.67 -19.64
C LEU A 413 -7.05 -1.62 -19.03
N LEU A 414 -6.56 -0.85 -18.06
CA LEU A 414 -7.33 0.22 -17.43
C LEU A 414 -7.51 1.42 -18.38
N LYS A 415 -6.47 1.80 -19.13
CA LYS A 415 -6.51 2.93 -20.07
C LYS A 415 -7.46 2.70 -21.23
N ASP A 416 -7.40 1.49 -21.80
CA ASP A 416 -8.18 1.10 -22.98
C ASP A 416 -9.53 0.50 -22.61
N ASN A 417 -9.79 0.29 -21.32
CA ASN A 417 -10.96 -0.43 -20.77
C ASN A 417 -11.18 -1.79 -21.47
N ARG A 418 -10.11 -2.58 -21.55
CA ARG A 418 -10.11 -3.89 -22.24
C ARG A 418 -9.86 -5.03 -21.26
N LEU A 419 -10.44 -6.18 -21.57
CA LEU A 419 -10.14 -7.42 -20.87
C LEU A 419 -8.79 -7.99 -21.34
N TYR A 420 -8.13 -8.73 -20.47
CA TYR A 420 -6.93 -9.47 -20.80
C TYR A 420 -7.25 -10.64 -21.72
N ILE A 421 -6.49 -10.77 -22.79
CA ILE A 421 -6.53 -11.91 -23.70
C ILE A 421 -5.13 -12.54 -23.60
N PRO A 422 -5.02 -13.80 -23.09
CA PRO A 422 -3.75 -14.50 -23.08
C PRO A 422 -3.16 -14.57 -24.50
N SER A 423 -1.84 -14.37 -24.60
CA SER A 423 -1.14 -14.67 -25.86
C SER A 423 -1.24 -16.17 -26.11
N GLU A 424 -1.77 -16.56 -27.24
CA GLU A 424 -1.70 -17.95 -27.70
C GLU A 424 -0.21 -18.35 -27.71
N GLY A 425 0.14 -19.36 -26.89
CA GLY A 425 1.51 -19.77 -26.61
C GLY A 425 2.18 -20.54 -27.74
#